data_732b447059fde0c3ecbe08b736017bae
#
_entry.id   732b447059fde0c3ecbe08b736017bae
#
_cell.length_a   1.000
_cell.length_b   1.000
_cell.length_c   1.000
_cell.angle_alpha   90.00
_cell.angle_beta   90.00
_cell.angle_gamma   90.00
#
_symmetry.space_group_name_H-M   'P 1'
#
loop_
_entity.id
_entity.type
_entity.pdbx_description
1 polymer ?
#
loop_
_entity_poly.entity_id
_entity_poly.type
_entity_poly.pdbx_seq_one_letter_code
_entity_poly.pdbx_strand_id
1 'polypeptide(L)'
;MRLGALTGLDVAGKVTGFALDHRKVAPGCVFGAFRGRRFNGEDYIDAAVAAGAIAVVTREGVAVPGALALPADEPRRRFALLAGKFFAPFPGTCVAVTGTNGKTSTVELTRQLWRMAGHSAASIGTLGVTTASETVTTGLTTPDVVTFLANMHGLAREGVGHVCRH
;
A
#
# COMPACT_ATOMS: atom_id res chain seq x y z
N MET A 1 -13.81 4.97 -4.18
CA MET A 1 -13.43 5.62 -5.48
C MET A 1 -14.07 4.85 -6.63
N ARG A 2 -14.43 5.50 -7.77
CA ARG A 2 -14.93 4.76 -8.96
C ARG A 2 -13.78 4.10 -9.70
N LEU A 3 -13.98 2.89 -10.19
CA LEU A 3 -12.95 2.11 -10.91
C LEU A 3 -12.46 2.85 -12.17
N GLY A 4 -13.37 3.45 -12.94
CA GLY A 4 -13.02 4.25 -14.10
C GLY A 4 -12.16 5.47 -13.76
N ALA A 5 -12.47 6.21 -12.69
CA ALA A 5 -11.65 7.34 -12.23
C ALA A 5 -10.25 6.88 -11.75
N LEU A 6 -10.15 5.68 -11.20
CA LEU A 6 -8.88 5.10 -10.75
C LEU A 6 -7.99 4.68 -11.92
N THR A 7 -8.57 4.00 -12.90
CA THR A 7 -7.84 3.34 -14.00
C THR A 7 -7.70 4.21 -15.25
N GLY A 8 -8.55 5.22 -15.41
CA GLY A 8 -8.68 6.01 -16.65
C GLY A 8 -9.48 5.30 -17.75
N LEU A 9 -10.13 4.19 -17.46
CA LEU A 9 -10.93 3.41 -18.40
C LEU A 9 -12.43 3.74 -18.24
N ASP A 10 -13.20 3.58 -19.29
CA ASP A 10 -14.67 3.71 -19.23
C ASP A 10 -15.29 2.41 -18.71
N VAL A 11 -15.20 2.21 -17.40
CA VAL A 11 -15.69 1.02 -16.71
C VAL A 11 -16.46 1.40 -15.44
N ALA A 12 -17.53 0.66 -15.18
CA ALA A 12 -18.32 0.81 -13.97
C ALA A 12 -17.66 0.05 -12.80
N GLY A 13 -18.04 0.42 -11.58
CA GLY A 13 -17.64 -0.25 -10.34
C GLY A 13 -17.11 0.71 -9.29
N LYS A 14 -17.28 0.32 -8.02
CA LYS A 14 -16.77 1.06 -6.86
C LYS A 14 -15.61 0.27 -6.25
N VAL A 15 -14.42 0.86 -6.26
CA VAL A 15 -13.26 0.29 -5.56
C VAL A 15 -13.40 0.55 -4.07
N THR A 16 -13.30 -0.52 -3.28
CA THR A 16 -13.39 -0.51 -1.81
C THR A 16 -12.05 -0.72 -1.13
N GLY A 17 -11.07 -1.31 -1.83
CA GLY A 17 -9.75 -1.60 -1.29
C GLY A 17 -8.82 -2.26 -2.29
N PHE A 18 -7.65 -2.62 -1.80
CA PHE A 18 -6.59 -3.32 -2.51
C PHE A 18 -6.12 -4.52 -1.71
N ALA A 19 -5.76 -5.62 -2.37
CA ALA A 19 -5.25 -6.81 -1.72
C ALA A 19 -4.14 -7.50 -2.54
N LEU A 20 -3.13 -8.01 -1.85
CA LEU A 20 -2.05 -8.86 -2.39
C LEU A 20 -2.21 -10.33 -1.95
N ASP A 21 -3.08 -10.59 -1.00
CA ASP A 21 -3.44 -11.91 -0.50
C ASP A 21 -4.92 -12.13 -0.81
N HIS A 22 -5.24 -13.20 -1.57
CA HIS A 22 -6.63 -13.52 -1.95
C HIS A 22 -7.55 -13.69 -0.76
N ARG A 23 -7.03 -14.12 0.40
CA ARG A 23 -7.78 -14.30 1.66
C ARG A 23 -8.23 -12.96 2.28
N LYS A 24 -7.60 -11.85 1.88
CA LYS A 24 -7.93 -10.49 2.32
C LYS A 24 -8.79 -9.73 1.29
N VAL A 25 -9.17 -10.39 0.20
CA VAL A 25 -10.04 -9.79 -0.80
C VAL A 25 -11.45 -9.67 -0.23
N ALA A 26 -12.07 -8.53 -0.45
CA ALA A 26 -13.47 -8.25 -0.14
C ALA A 26 -14.17 -7.69 -1.39
N PRO A 27 -15.52 -7.68 -1.43
CA PRO A 27 -16.25 -7.14 -2.57
C PRO A 27 -15.83 -5.72 -2.94
N GLY A 28 -15.48 -5.52 -4.21
CA GLY A 28 -14.99 -4.25 -4.73
C GLY A 28 -13.46 -4.06 -4.65
N CYS A 29 -12.69 -5.04 -4.16
CA CYS A 29 -11.23 -4.95 -4.13
C CYS A 29 -10.59 -5.01 -5.53
N VAL A 30 -9.43 -4.37 -5.64
CA VAL A 30 -8.44 -4.59 -6.71
C VAL A 30 -7.41 -5.57 -6.20
N PHE A 31 -7.25 -6.70 -6.87
CA PHE A 31 -6.29 -7.74 -6.51
C PHE A 31 -5.00 -7.62 -7.31
N GLY A 32 -3.85 -7.77 -6.65
CA GLY A 32 -2.53 -7.82 -7.27
C GLY A 32 -2.06 -9.26 -7.45
N ALA A 33 -2.12 -9.79 -8.68
CA ALA A 33 -1.71 -11.14 -9.02
C ALA A 33 -0.26 -11.15 -9.56
N PHE A 34 0.71 -11.35 -8.68
CA PHE A 34 2.13 -11.28 -9.05
C PHE A 34 2.86 -12.58 -8.81
N ARG A 35 3.82 -12.88 -9.68
CA ARG A 35 4.80 -13.94 -9.43
C ARG A 35 5.75 -13.53 -8.31
N GLY A 36 5.78 -14.29 -7.24
CA GLY A 36 6.72 -14.17 -6.13
C GLY A 36 7.74 -15.31 -6.14
N ARG A 37 8.74 -15.24 -5.24
CA ARG A 37 9.74 -16.31 -5.09
C ARG A 37 9.16 -17.59 -4.51
N ARG A 38 8.16 -17.52 -3.64
CA ARG A 38 7.54 -18.65 -2.92
C ARG A 38 6.11 -18.94 -3.37
N PHE A 39 5.39 -17.93 -3.81
CA PHE A 39 3.97 -18.02 -4.21
C PHE A 39 3.78 -17.30 -5.53
N ASN A 40 2.97 -17.88 -6.40
CA ASN A 40 2.51 -17.24 -7.62
C ASN A 40 1.09 -16.71 -7.38
N GLY A 41 0.93 -15.40 -7.32
CA GLY A 41 -0.38 -14.76 -7.11
C GLY A 41 -1.37 -15.01 -8.25
N GLU A 42 -0.88 -15.36 -9.45
CA GLU A 42 -1.71 -15.67 -10.61
C GLU A 42 -2.56 -16.91 -10.37
N ASP A 43 -2.08 -17.88 -9.57
CA ASP A 43 -2.81 -19.13 -9.26
C ASP A 43 -4.05 -18.90 -8.38
N TYR A 44 -4.20 -17.71 -7.81
CA TYR A 44 -5.29 -17.34 -6.91
C TYR A 44 -6.29 -16.33 -7.52
N ILE A 45 -6.20 -16.07 -8.83
CA ILE A 45 -7.09 -15.11 -9.51
C ILE A 45 -8.56 -15.53 -9.36
N ASP A 46 -8.87 -16.78 -9.64
CA ASP A 46 -10.25 -17.28 -9.54
C ASP A 46 -10.80 -17.17 -8.11
N ALA A 47 -9.99 -17.50 -7.11
CA ALA A 47 -10.36 -17.37 -5.70
C ALA A 47 -10.57 -15.89 -5.30
N ALA A 48 -9.74 -14.98 -5.80
CA ALA A 48 -9.88 -13.54 -5.55
C ALA A 48 -11.14 -12.98 -6.22
N VAL A 49 -11.43 -13.39 -7.45
CA VAL A 49 -12.65 -12.99 -8.16
C VAL A 49 -13.90 -13.53 -7.45
N ALA A 50 -13.89 -14.79 -7.03
CA ALA A 50 -14.98 -15.39 -6.25
C ALA A 50 -15.20 -14.67 -4.90
N ALA A 51 -14.13 -14.14 -4.29
CA ALA A 51 -14.21 -13.32 -3.07
C ALA A 51 -14.66 -11.87 -3.34
N GLY A 52 -14.86 -11.47 -4.59
CA GLY A 52 -15.40 -10.16 -4.99
C GLY A 52 -14.39 -9.14 -5.51
N ALA A 53 -13.22 -9.59 -5.96
CA ALA A 53 -12.31 -8.70 -6.69
C ALA A 53 -12.97 -8.24 -8.00
N ILE A 54 -13.03 -6.93 -8.23
CA ILE A 54 -13.62 -6.33 -9.44
C ILE A 54 -12.59 -6.03 -10.52
N ALA A 55 -11.31 -6.02 -10.15
CA ALA A 55 -10.20 -5.84 -11.07
C ALA A 55 -8.97 -6.60 -10.56
N VAL A 56 -8.15 -7.07 -11.49
CA VAL A 56 -6.90 -7.79 -11.19
C VAL A 56 -5.76 -7.15 -11.97
N VAL A 57 -4.73 -6.71 -11.25
CA VAL A 57 -3.48 -6.23 -11.85
C VAL A 57 -2.54 -7.41 -12.01
N THR A 58 -2.13 -7.68 -13.24
CA THR A 58 -1.31 -8.83 -13.59
C THR A 58 -0.37 -8.50 -14.76
N ARG A 59 0.51 -9.42 -15.12
CA ARG A 59 1.30 -9.30 -16.35
C ARG A 59 0.42 -9.57 -17.59
N GLU A 60 0.91 -9.19 -18.75
CA GLU A 60 0.25 -9.51 -20.02
C GLU A 60 0.08 -11.01 -20.24
N GLY A 61 -0.96 -11.38 -20.98
CA GLY A 61 -1.25 -12.76 -21.37
C GLY A 61 -1.86 -13.62 -20.26
N VAL A 62 -2.17 -13.09 -19.09
CA VAL A 62 -2.85 -13.82 -18.01
C VAL A 62 -4.36 -13.60 -18.11
N ALA A 63 -5.12 -14.71 -18.16
CA ALA A 63 -6.57 -14.66 -18.17
C ALA A 63 -7.13 -14.24 -16.79
N VAL A 64 -8.15 -13.39 -16.81
CA VAL A 64 -8.86 -12.92 -15.60
C VAL A 64 -10.36 -13.09 -15.84
N PRO A 65 -10.91 -14.30 -15.64
CA PRO A 65 -12.34 -14.52 -15.83
C PRO A 65 -13.15 -13.83 -14.73
N GLY A 66 -14.20 -13.10 -15.12
CA GLY A 66 -15.17 -12.52 -14.17
C GLY A 66 -14.77 -11.19 -13.52
N ALA A 67 -13.58 -10.63 -13.81
CA ALA A 67 -13.17 -9.33 -13.34
C ALA A 67 -12.42 -8.55 -14.44
N LEU A 68 -12.22 -7.24 -14.23
CA LEU A 68 -11.45 -6.41 -15.16
C LEU A 68 -9.97 -6.78 -15.09
N ALA A 69 -9.40 -7.25 -16.20
CA ALA A 69 -7.96 -7.42 -16.32
C ALA A 69 -7.26 -6.06 -16.49
N LEU A 70 -6.23 -5.82 -15.69
CA LEU A 70 -5.35 -4.64 -15.77
C LEU A 70 -3.90 -5.10 -16.03
N PRO A 71 -3.62 -5.57 -17.28
CA PRO A 71 -2.29 -6.07 -17.61
C PRO A 71 -1.26 -4.95 -17.65
N ALA A 72 0.00 -5.28 -17.29
CA ALA A 72 1.13 -4.37 -17.37
C ALA A 72 2.46 -5.12 -17.45
N ASP A 73 3.46 -4.51 -18.09
CA ASP A 73 4.85 -5.01 -18.08
C ASP A 73 5.42 -5.04 -16.66
N GLU A 74 5.15 -3.99 -15.88
CA GLU A 74 5.53 -3.86 -14.48
C GLU A 74 4.29 -3.89 -13.56
N PRO A 75 3.64 -5.06 -13.35
CA PRO A 75 2.35 -5.12 -12.67
C PRO A 75 2.44 -4.67 -11.20
N ARG A 76 3.55 -4.93 -10.52
CA ARG A 76 3.78 -4.45 -9.13
C ARG A 76 3.78 -2.92 -9.05
N ARG A 77 4.45 -2.26 -10.00
CA ARG A 77 4.49 -0.80 -10.09
C ARG A 77 3.12 -0.23 -10.41
N ARG A 78 2.43 -0.81 -11.40
CA ARG A 78 1.05 -0.39 -11.76
C ARG A 78 0.10 -0.51 -10.57
N PHE A 79 0.14 -1.62 -9.86
CA PHE A 79 -0.65 -1.84 -8.65
C PHE A 79 -0.35 -0.78 -7.57
N ALA A 80 0.93 -0.52 -7.29
CA ALA A 80 1.33 0.48 -6.31
C ALA A 80 0.86 1.90 -6.68
N LEU A 81 0.92 2.27 -7.96
CA LEU A 81 0.42 3.56 -8.45
C LEU A 81 -1.11 3.68 -8.30
N LEU A 82 -1.87 2.64 -8.63
CA LEU A 82 -3.32 2.62 -8.45
C LEU A 82 -3.68 2.68 -6.96
N ALA A 83 -3.03 1.88 -6.13
CA ALA A 83 -3.23 1.92 -4.69
C ALA A 83 -2.86 3.30 -4.11
N GLY A 84 -1.77 3.92 -4.59
CA GLY A 84 -1.38 5.27 -4.21
C GLY A 84 -2.47 6.31 -4.51
N LYS A 85 -3.09 6.24 -5.68
CA LYS A 85 -4.23 7.13 -6.01
C LYS A 85 -5.44 6.89 -5.12
N PHE A 86 -5.69 5.63 -4.76
CA PHE A 86 -6.83 5.26 -3.91
C PHE A 86 -6.67 5.75 -2.47
N PHE A 87 -5.47 5.59 -1.90
CA PHE A 87 -5.17 5.95 -0.51
C PHE A 87 -4.77 7.42 -0.29
N ALA A 88 -4.59 8.22 -1.33
CA ALA A 88 -4.31 9.65 -1.16
C ALA A 88 -5.39 10.34 -0.27
N PRO A 89 -5.04 11.38 0.52
CA PRO A 89 -3.74 12.06 0.55
C PRO A 89 -2.68 11.37 1.43
N PHE A 90 -1.42 11.80 1.30
CA PHE A 90 -0.28 11.36 2.08
C PHE A 90 0.42 12.53 2.77
N PRO A 91 1.26 12.28 3.81
CA PRO A 91 2.17 13.29 4.36
C PRO A 91 3.03 13.94 3.28
N GLY A 92 3.21 15.26 3.37
CA GLY A 92 3.94 16.03 2.34
C GLY A 92 5.42 15.69 2.23
N THR A 93 6.02 15.22 3.33
CA THR A 93 7.44 14.81 3.38
C THR A 93 7.55 13.36 3.81
N CYS A 94 8.18 12.54 2.98
CA CYS A 94 8.49 11.15 3.31
C CYS A 94 9.96 10.87 3.04
N VAL A 95 10.70 10.48 4.08
CA VAL A 95 12.11 10.09 4.01
C VAL A 95 12.25 8.60 4.25
N ALA A 96 12.97 7.90 3.37
CA ALA A 96 13.29 6.49 3.53
C ALA A 96 14.78 6.31 3.86
N VAL A 97 15.05 5.51 4.89
CA VAL A 97 16.40 5.17 5.34
C VAL A 97 16.67 3.71 4.99
N THR A 98 17.76 3.45 4.29
CA THR A 98 18.23 2.09 4.01
C THR A 98 19.67 1.91 4.54
N GLY A 99 20.08 0.68 4.73
CA GLY A 99 21.41 0.34 5.24
C GLY A 99 21.41 -0.95 6.05
N THR A 100 22.58 -1.44 6.39
CA THR A 100 22.76 -2.66 7.21
C THR A 100 22.53 -2.41 8.69
N ASN A 101 23.02 -1.28 9.22
CA ASN A 101 22.94 -0.90 10.63
C ASN A 101 22.42 0.54 10.79
N GLY A 102 21.92 0.89 11.97
CA GLY A 102 21.55 2.25 12.35
C GLY A 102 20.22 2.76 11.79
N LYS A 103 19.52 1.99 10.94
CA LYS A 103 18.27 2.43 10.32
C LYS A 103 17.24 2.93 11.33
N THR A 104 16.92 2.10 12.33
CA THR A 104 15.91 2.42 13.37
C THR A 104 16.32 3.66 14.15
N SER A 105 17.60 3.77 14.56
CA SER A 105 18.10 4.95 15.28
C SER A 105 18.02 6.22 14.43
N THR A 106 18.41 6.15 13.14
CA THR A 106 18.33 7.28 12.24
C THR A 106 16.88 7.73 12.02
N VAL A 107 15.96 6.81 11.80
CA VAL A 107 14.54 7.10 11.61
C VAL A 107 13.96 7.76 12.86
N GLU A 108 14.25 7.22 14.03
CA GLU A 108 13.72 7.75 15.28
C GLU A 108 14.31 9.12 15.64
N LEU A 109 15.62 9.32 15.45
CA LEU A 109 16.25 10.63 15.63
C LEU A 109 15.70 11.66 14.64
N THR A 110 15.50 11.30 13.38
CA THR A 110 14.91 12.19 12.38
C THR A 110 13.49 12.63 12.79
N ARG A 111 12.66 11.69 13.25
CA ARG A 111 11.33 12.00 13.77
C ARG A 111 11.39 12.99 14.95
N GLN A 112 12.29 12.74 15.91
CA GLN A 112 12.45 13.61 17.09
C GLN A 112 12.92 15.01 16.69
N LEU A 113 13.89 15.14 15.80
CA LEU A 113 14.40 16.42 15.30
C LEU A 113 13.30 17.22 14.60
N TRP A 114 12.48 16.59 13.76
CA TRP A 114 11.32 17.25 13.14
C TRP A 114 10.33 17.76 14.18
N ARG A 115 10.06 16.96 15.22
CA ARG A 115 9.18 17.40 16.31
C ARG A 115 9.76 18.58 17.09
N MET A 116 11.05 18.58 17.39
CA MET A 116 11.75 19.72 18.03
C MET A 116 11.71 20.98 17.16
N ALA A 117 11.72 20.82 15.83
CA ALA A 117 11.52 21.90 14.87
C ALA A 117 10.06 22.34 14.68
N GLY A 118 9.12 21.79 15.44
CA GLY A 118 7.70 22.17 15.40
C GLY A 118 6.86 21.45 14.35
N HIS A 119 7.40 20.41 13.70
CA HIS A 119 6.66 19.65 12.71
C HIS A 119 5.88 18.48 13.32
N SER A 120 4.68 18.21 12.80
CA SER A 120 3.96 16.97 13.09
C SER A 120 4.65 15.82 12.34
N ALA A 121 5.28 14.90 13.07
CA ALA A 121 6.12 13.87 12.52
C ALA A 121 5.85 12.47 13.10
N ALA A 122 5.93 11.44 12.24
CA ALA A 122 5.82 10.04 12.60
C ALA A 122 6.99 9.21 12.04
N SER A 123 7.19 8.03 12.60
CA SER A 123 8.11 7.02 12.07
C SER A 123 7.39 5.71 11.77
N ILE A 124 7.86 4.99 10.73
CA ILE A 124 7.38 3.66 10.36
C ILE A 124 8.60 2.73 10.26
N GLY A 125 8.62 1.68 11.06
CA GLY A 125 9.75 0.74 11.08
C GLY A 125 9.48 -0.49 11.92
N THR A 126 10.54 -1.15 12.40
CA THR A 126 10.48 -2.37 13.23
C THR A 126 9.67 -2.20 14.51
N LEU A 127 9.62 -1.00 15.05
CA LEU A 127 8.83 -0.67 16.24
C LEU A 127 7.34 -0.47 15.91
N GLY A 128 6.96 -0.49 14.64
CA GLY A 128 5.62 -0.18 14.17
C GLY A 128 5.50 1.25 13.64
N VAL A 129 4.33 1.85 13.83
CA VAL A 129 4.04 3.25 13.53
C VAL A 129 4.11 4.03 14.84
N THR A 130 5.03 4.98 14.94
CA THR A 130 5.20 5.83 16.12
C THR A 130 4.83 7.27 15.76
N THR A 131 3.87 7.83 16.48
CA THR A 131 3.42 9.24 16.39
C THR A 131 3.91 10.04 17.60
N ALA A 132 3.31 11.20 17.82
CA ALA A 132 3.57 12.01 19.01
C ALA A 132 2.91 11.42 20.26
N SER A 133 1.77 10.75 20.11
CA SER A 133 0.89 10.29 21.18
C SER A 133 1.01 8.81 21.47
N GLU A 134 1.35 8.00 20.47
CA GLU A 134 1.32 6.55 20.60
C GLU A 134 2.31 5.83 19.67
N THR A 135 2.61 4.59 20.04
CA THR A 135 3.32 3.62 19.19
C THR A 135 2.40 2.43 18.95
N VAL A 136 2.00 2.22 17.71
CA VAL A 136 1.21 1.06 17.30
C VAL A 136 2.14 0.02 16.68
N THR A 137 2.33 -1.10 17.38
CA THR A 137 3.15 -2.20 16.89
C THR A 137 2.39 -2.97 15.81
N THR A 138 2.90 -3.00 14.60
CA THR A 138 2.25 -3.70 13.46
C THR A 138 2.71 -5.14 13.30
N GLY A 139 3.68 -5.60 14.09
CA GLY A 139 4.23 -6.96 14.03
C GLY A 139 5.03 -7.30 12.76
N LEU A 140 5.14 -6.38 11.81
CA LEU A 140 5.85 -6.56 10.54
C LEU A 140 6.98 -5.55 10.42
N THR A 141 8.18 -6.04 10.21
CA THR A 141 9.37 -5.21 9.98
C THR A 141 9.24 -4.37 8.71
N THR A 142 8.62 -4.93 7.69
CA THR A 142 8.33 -4.25 6.42
C THR A 142 6.90 -4.60 6.01
N PRO A 143 5.96 -3.66 6.14
CA PRO A 143 4.59 -3.87 5.67
C PRO A 143 4.55 -4.00 4.15
N ASP A 144 3.58 -4.75 3.63
CA ASP A 144 3.27 -4.74 2.21
C ASP A 144 2.82 -3.34 1.75
N VAL A 145 2.82 -3.10 0.43
CA VAL A 145 2.51 -1.79 -0.13
C VAL A 145 1.11 -1.29 0.25
N VAL A 146 0.13 -2.17 0.39
CA VAL A 146 -1.25 -1.80 0.75
C VAL A 146 -1.29 -1.31 2.19
N THR A 147 -0.73 -2.10 3.11
CA THR A 147 -0.62 -1.75 4.53
C THR A 147 0.18 -0.46 4.72
N PHE A 148 1.28 -0.30 3.99
CA PHE A 148 2.09 0.92 4.03
C PHE A 148 1.28 2.15 3.60
N LEU A 149 0.60 2.08 2.46
CA LEU A 149 -0.19 3.22 1.94
C LEU A 149 -1.39 3.54 2.84
N ALA A 150 -2.03 2.52 3.43
CA ALA A 150 -3.10 2.72 4.41
C ALA A 150 -2.60 3.45 5.66
N ASN A 151 -1.43 3.07 6.19
CA ASN A 151 -0.79 3.76 7.32
C ASN A 151 -0.45 5.22 6.97
N MET A 152 0.13 5.45 5.78
CA MET A 152 0.44 6.81 5.31
C MET A 152 -0.81 7.67 5.17
N HIS A 153 -1.91 7.09 4.66
CA HIS A 153 -3.20 7.77 4.59
C HIS A 153 -3.75 8.14 5.98
N GLY A 154 -3.71 7.18 6.92
CA GLY A 154 -4.11 7.39 8.31
C GLY A 154 -3.34 8.55 8.94
N LEU A 155 -2.02 8.53 8.84
CA LEU A 155 -1.14 9.58 9.35
C LEU A 155 -1.45 10.97 8.74
N ALA A 156 -1.70 11.04 7.44
CA ALA A 156 -2.08 12.29 6.78
C ALA A 156 -3.41 12.83 7.32
N ARG A 157 -4.39 11.95 7.58
CA ARG A 157 -5.68 12.35 8.19
C ARG A 157 -5.56 12.82 9.62
N GLU A 158 -4.57 12.34 10.36
CA GLU A 158 -4.22 12.80 11.72
C GLU A 158 -3.39 14.11 11.72
N GLY A 159 -3.14 14.69 10.54
CA GLY A 159 -2.39 15.93 10.40
C GLY A 159 -0.87 15.75 10.46
N VAL A 160 -0.36 14.52 10.33
CA VAL A 160 1.08 14.27 10.23
C VAL A 160 1.59 14.72 8.86
N GLY A 161 2.52 15.69 8.86
CA GLY A 161 3.11 16.24 7.64
C GLY A 161 4.43 15.58 7.22
N HIS A 162 5.13 14.93 8.16
CA HIS A 162 6.48 14.39 7.97
C HIS A 162 6.55 12.93 8.41
N VAL A 163 7.02 12.03 7.55
CA VAL A 163 7.20 10.61 7.89
C VAL A 163 8.61 10.16 7.53
N CYS A 164 9.28 9.52 8.49
CA CYS A 164 10.54 8.82 8.25
C CYS A 164 10.33 7.31 8.37
N ARG A 165 10.87 6.52 7.43
CA ARG A 165 10.73 5.06 7.42
C ARG A 165 12.03 4.34 7.10
N HIS A 166 12.14 3.05 7.46
CA HIS A 166 13.20 2.15 6.98
C HIS A 166 12.64 0.84 6.45
#